data_7d8b7ceca9ac9cce4048a70a065fafc1
#
_entry.id   7d8b7ceca9ac9cce4048a70a065fafc1
#
_cell.length_a   1.000
_cell.length_b   1.000
_cell.length_c   1.000
_cell.angle_alpha   90.00
_cell.angle_beta   90.00
_cell.angle_gamma   90.00
#
_symmetry.space_group_name_H-M   'P 1'
#
loop_
_entity.id
_entity.type
_entity.pdbx_description
1 polymer ?
#
loop_
_entity_poly.entity_id
_entity_poly.type
_entity_poly.pdbx_seq_one_letter_code
_entity_poly.pdbx_strand_id
1 'polypeptide(L)'
;MNQNLILIAEDDADIRDMLTFALESAGYRTVAAKDGHTAARILTVAKPVGLITDVRMPAMNGMELCRLARRTPAIKDTAILMISANAHAYDVDAGLGAGADRYLPKPLSPRRLVTELQDLITNRHPSIR
;
A
#
# COMPACT_ATOMS: atom_id res chain seq x y z
N MET A 1 6.74 1.50 -14.13
CA MET A 1 5.92 0.79 -13.12
C MET A 1 4.75 0.10 -13.80
N ASN A 2 4.21 -0.93 -13.15
CA ASN A 2 3.05 -1.67 -13.63
C ASN A 2 1.79 -0.88 -13.29
N GLN A 3 1.21 -0.23 -14.27
CA GLN A 3 0.21 0.85 -14.11
C GLN A 3 -1.11 0.43 -13.49
N ASN A 4 -1.42 -0.86 -13.51
CA ASN A 4 -2.70 -1.36 -13.03
C ASN A 4 -2.55 -2.34 -11.86
N LEU A 5 -1.33 -2.53 -11.38
CA LEU A 5 -1.05 -3.52 -10.34
C LEU A 5 -0.91 -2.87 -8.98
N ILE A 6 -1.65 -3.41 -8.01
CA ILE A 6 -1.59 -3.00 -6.62
C ILE A 6 -1.04 -4.16 -5.78
N LEU A 7 -0.03 -3.87 -4.99
CA LEU A 7 0.48 -4.82 -3.99
C LEU A 7 -0.23 -4.58 -2.66
N ILE A 8 -0.78 -5.63 -2.09
CA ILE A 8 -1.44 -5.61 -0.78
C ILE A 8 -0.55 -6.36 0.20
N ALA A 9 0.02 -5.65 1.17
CA ALA A 9 0.85 -6.23 2.22
C ALA A 9 0.06 -6.22 3.53
N GLU A 10 -0.49 -7.38 3.89
CA GLU A 10 -1.38 -7.54 5.04
C GLU A 10 -1.32 -8.98 5.53
N ASP A 11 -1.07 -9.18 6.82
CA ASP A 11 -0.97 -10.53 7.39
C ASP A 11 -2.32 -11.16 7.75
N ASP A 12 -3.37 -10.35 7.95
CA ASP A 12 -4.72 -10.85 8.22
C ASP A 12 -5.38 -11.29 6.90
N ALA A 13 -5.73 -12.58 6.82
CA ALA A 13 -6.28 -13.15 5.60
C ALA A 13 -7.63 -12.53 5.21
N ASP A 14 -8.49 -12.24 6.18
CA ASP A 14 -9.81 -11.69 5.91
C ASP A 14 -9.70 -10.26 5.35
N ILE A 15 -8.83 -9.46 5.94
CA ILE A 15 -8.59 -8.10 5.46
C ILE A 15 -7.96 -8.15 4.07
N ARG A 16 -7.00 -9.04 3.87
CA ARG A 16 -6.33 -9.22 2.57
C ARG A 16 -7.33 -9.57 1.48
N ASP A 17 -8.24 -10.51 1.77
CA ASP A 17 -9.28 -10.93 0.81
C ASP A 17 -10.27 -9.81 0.52
N MET A 18 -10.67 -9.06 1.54
CA MET A 18 -11.58 -7.92 1.39
C MET A 18 -10.96 -6.84 0.49
N LEU A 19 -9.70 -6.51 0.71
CA LEU A 19 -8.99 -5.51 -0.08
C LEU A 19 -8.81 -5.98 -1.52
N THR A 20 -8.46 -7.23 -1.71
CA THR A 20 -8.32 -7.84 -3.04
C THR A 20 -9.62 -7.72 -3.82
N PHE A 21 -10.73 -8.11 -3.21
CA PHE A 21 -12.04 -8.04 -3.86
C PHE A 21 -12.40 -6.59 -4.23
N ALA A 22 -12.22 -5.66 -3.32
CA ALA A 22 -12.57 -4.26 -3.55
C ALA A 22 -11.76 -3.65 -4.69
N LEU A 23 -10.47 -3.92 -4.72
CA LEU A 23 -9.58 -3.36 -5.75
C LEU A 23 -9.82 -4.00 -7.11
N GLU A 24 -10.03 -5.31 -7.16
CA GLU A 24 -10.33 -6.00 -8.41
C GLU A 24 -11.68 -5.56 -8.97
N SER A 25 -12.66 -5.33 -8.10
CA SER A 25 -13.96 -4.78 -8.51
C SER A 25 -13.83 -3.38 -9.09
N ALA A 26 -12.82 -2.64 -8.70
CA ALA A 26 -12.55 -1.29 -9.22
C ALA A 26 -11.67 -1.30 -10.49
N GLY A 27 -11.28 -2.48 -10.97
CA GLY A 27 -10.54 -2.61 -12.23
C GLY A 27 -9.04 -2.79 -12.07
N TYR A 28 -8.52 -2.89 -10.85
CA TYR A 28 -7.09 -3.13 -10.63
C TYR A 28 -6.77 -4.62 -10.65
N ARG A 29 -5.53 -4.93 -11.03
CA ARG A 29 -4.95 -6.23 -10.76
C ARG A 29 -4.29 -6.16 -9.39
N THR A 30 -4.30 -7.26 -8.65
CA THR A 30 -3.73 -7.29 -7.31
C THR A 30 -2.75 -8.44 -7.15
N VAL A 31 -1.79 -8.24 -6.27
CA VAL A 31 -0.95 -9.30 -5.74
C VAL A 31 -0.87 -9.07 -4.24
N ALA A 32 -0.95 -10.13 -3.47
CA ALA A 32 -1.01 -10.04 -2.02
C ALA A 32 0.19 -10.73 -1.38
N ALA A 33 0.68 -10.14 -0.30
CA ALA A 33 1.75 -10.68 0.52
C ALA A 33 1.32 -10.65 1.98
N LYS A 34 1.65 -11.70 2.74
CA LYS A 34 1.27 -11.81 4.15
C LYS A 34 2.36 -11.37 5.11
N ASP A 35 3.53 -11.03 4.60
CA ASP A 35 4.66 -10.55 5.40
C ASP A 35 5.48 -9.53 4.61
N GLY A 36 6.33 -8.80 5.33
CA GLY A 36 7.09 -7.71 4.74
C GLY A 36 8.19 -8.16 3.79
N HIS A 37 8.82 -9.29 4.03
CA HIS A 37 9.88 -9.78 3.13
C HIS A 37 9.32 -10.21 1.78
N THR A 38 8.18 -10.91 1.78
CA THR A 38 7.50 -11.28 0.55
C THR A 38 7.05 -10.03 -0.20
N ALA A 39 6.48 -9.06 0.52
CA ALA A 39 6.07 -7.80 -0.07
C ALA A 39 7.25 -7.05 -0.69
N ALA A 40 8.39 -7.02 -0.01
CA ALA A 40 9.59 -6.34 -0.52
C ALA A 40 10.06 -6.95 -1.84
N ARG A 41 10.07 -8.28 -1.95
CA ARG A 41 10.45 -8.95 -3.19
C ARG A 41 9.50 -8.64 -4.32
N ILE A 42 8.19 -8.71 -4.05
CA ILE A 42 7.19 -8.41 -5.06
C ILE A 42 7.30 -6.95 -5.50
N LEU A 43 7.48 -6.05 -4.56
CA LEU A 43 7.61 -4.62 -4.83
C LEU A 43 8.73 -4.32 -5.83
N THR A 44 9.89 -4.94 -5.63
CA THR A 44 11.05 -4.70 -6.48
C THR A 44 10.98 -5.40 -7.84
N VAL A 45 10.32 -6.56 -7.91
CA VAL A 45 10.22 -7.34 -9.15
C VAL A 45 9.03 -6.87 -9.99
N ALA A 46 7.86 -6.75 -9.38
CA ALA A 46 6.62 -6.42 -10.11
C ALA A 46 6.42 -4.93 -10.33
N LYS A 47 7.05 -4.08 -9.53
CA LYS A 47 6.99 -2.61 -9.65
C LYS A 47 5.55 -2.10 -9.75
N PRO A 48 4.70 -2.36 -8.73
CA PRO A 48 3.30 -1.94 -8.78
C PRO A 48 3.16 -0.43 -8.75
N VAL A 49 2.05 0.07 -9.29
CA VAL A 49 1.75 1.51 -9.24
C VAL A 49 1.31 1.94 -7.85
N GLY A 50 0.79 1.01 -7.06
CA GLY A 50 0.33 1.28 -5.70
C GLY A 50 0.68 0.16 -4.74
N LEU A 51 0.86 0.56 -3.48
CA LEU A 51 1.10 -0.34 -2.35
C LEU A 51 0.13 0.03 -1.24
N ILE A 52 -0.61 -0.96 -0.75
CA ILE A 52 -1.38 -0.84 0.48
C ILE A 52 -0.66 -1.72 1.50
N THR A 53 -0.24 -1.15 2.61
CA THR A 53 0.50 -1.90 3.62
C THR A 53 -0.03 -1.65 5.02
N ASP A 54 -0.17 -2.73 5.80
CA ASP A 54 -0.33 -2.62 7.24
C ASP A 54 1.00 -2.15 7.85
N VAL A 55 0.94 -1.52 9.00
CA VAL A 55 2.14 -1.15 9.76
C VAL A 55 2.77 -2.38 10.38
N ARG A 56 1.97 -3.24 11.00
CA ARG A 56 2.46 -4.41 11.73
C ARG A 56 2.36 -5.67 10.90
N MET A 57 3.51 -6.21 10.53
CA MET A 57 3.63 -7.46 9.81
C MET A 57 4.84 -8.22 10.30
N PRO A 58 4.84 -9.58 10.18
CA PRO A 58 6.04 -10.38 10.48
C PRO A 58 7.21 -9.99 9.56
N ALA A 59 8.40 -10.16 10.06
CA ALA A 59 9.68 -10.00 9.40
C ALA A 59 10.04 -8.54 9.09
N MET A 60 9.34 -7.88 8.18
CA MET A 60 9.57 -6.47 7.86
C MET A 60 8.24 -5.72 8.04
N ASN A 61 8.21 -4.68 8.84
CA ASN A 61 6.98 -3.91 9.07
C ASN A 61 6.71 -2.91 7.93
N GLY A 62 5.53 -2.30 7.96
CA GLY A 62 5.10 -1.38 6.90
C GLY A 62 5.97 -0.13 6.79
N MET A 63 6.50 0.37 7.90
CA MET A 63 7.41 1.52 7.90
C MET A 63 8.69 1.21 7.13
N GLU A 64 9.28 0.05 7.40
CA GLU A 64 10.49 -0.42 6.73
C GLU A 64 10.24 -0.64 5.24
N LEU A 65 9.10 -1.25 4.90
CA LEU A 65 8.70 -1.48 3.52
C LEU A 65 8.56 -0.16 2.76
N CYS A 66 7.96 0.83 3.40
CA CYS A 66 7.80 2.17 2.85
C CYS A 66 9.14 2.83 2.55
N ARG A 67 10.06 2.78 3.51
CA ARG A 67 11.41 3.34 3.34
C ARG A 67 12.15 2.65 2.21
N LEU A 68 12.01 1.33 2.12
CA LEU A 68 12.61 0.56 1.02
C LEU A 68 12.10 1.05 -0.33
N ALA A 69 10.79 1.23 -0.47
CA ALA A 69 10.19 1.71 -1.70
C ALA A 69 10.74 3.08 -2.09
N ARG A 70 10.80 4.00 -1.14
CA ARG A 70 11.21 5.39 -1.42
C ARG A 70 12.68 5.53 -1.78
N ARG A 71 13.54 4.63 -1.31
CA ARG A 71 14.97 4.67 -1.63
C ARG A 71 15.35 3.79 -2.83
N THR A 72 14.38 3.10 -3.44
CA THR A 72 14.62 2.26 -4.62
C THR A 72 14.19 3.04 -5.86
N PRO A 73 15.13 3.49 -6.71
CA PRO A 73 14.80 4.41 -7.81
C PRO A 73 13.69 3.94 -8.75
N ALA A 74 13.63 2.65 -9.04
CA ALA A 74 12.64 2.12 -9.99
C ALA A 74 11.20 2.17 -9.48
N ILE A 75 11.01 2.32 -8.16
CA ILE A 75 9.68 2.28 -7.53
C ILE A 75 9.45 3.42 -6.55
N LYS A 76 10.34 4.40 -6.51
CA LYS A 76 10.27 5.50 -5.52
C LYS A 76 8.98 6.31 -5.59
N ASP A 77 8.29 6.30 -6.72
CA ASP A 77 7.08 7.07 -6.94
C ASP A 77 5.79 6.24 -6.83
N THR A 78 5.88 4.99 -6.38
CA THR A 78 4.68 4.18 -6.15
C THR A 78 3.77 4.88 -5.12
N ALA A 79 2.46 4.85 -5.34
CA ALA A 79 1.50 5.40 -4.39
C ALA A 79 1.43 4.48 -3.17
N ILE A 80 1.65 5.01 -1.97
CA ILE A 80 1.67 4.20 -0.75
C ILE A 80 0.56 4.63 0.20
N LEU A 81 -0.35 3.72 0.48
CA LEU A 81 -1.42 3.89 1.45
C LEU A 81 -1.16 2.95 2.63
N MET A 82 -0.92 3.53 3.80
CA MET A 82 -0.67 2.77 5.02
C MET A 82 -1.96 2.62 5.80
N ILE A 83 -2.20 1.41 6.32
CA ILE A 83 -3.38 1.13 7.14
C ILE A 83 -2.93 0.59 8.50
N SER A 84 -3.63 0.95 9.58
CA SER A 84 -3.25 0.51 10.91
C SER A 84 -4.40 0.63 11.91
N ALA A 85 -4.40 -0.27 12.89
CA ALA A 85 -5.26 -0.14 14.06
C ALA A 85 -4.84 1.03 14.96
N ASN A 86 -3.60 1.51 14.83
CA ASN A 86 -3.06 2.62 15.62
C ASN A 86 -3.13 3.92 14.82
N ALA A 87 -4.07 4.80 15.19
CA ALA A 87 -4.30 6.06 14.47
C ALA A 87 -3.99 7.30 15.31
N HIS A 88 -3.12 7.17 16.33
CA HIS A 88 -2.66 8.33 17.10
C HIS A 88 -1.81 9.24 16.22
N ALA A 89 -1.81 10.52 16.52
CA ALA A 89 -1.13 11.53 15.72
C ALA A 89 0.35 11.17 15.47
N TYR A 90 1.05 10.68 16.50
CA TYR A 90 2.45 10.35 16.35
C TYR A 90 2.68 9.12 15.44
N ASP A 91 1.74 8.16 15.44
CA ASP A 91 1.82 7.00 14.54
C ASP A 91 1.61 7.43 13.10
N VAL A 92 0.67 8.32 12.87
CA VAL A 92 0.39 8.89 11.55
C VAL A 92 1.62 9.64 11.05
N ASP A 93 2.21 10.49 11.90
CA ASP A 93 3.40 11.25 11.55
C ASP A 93 4.58 10.32 11.22
N ALA A 94 4.75 9.25 11.97
CA ALA A 94 5.81 8.27 11.70
C ALA A 94 5.61 7.57 10.35
N GLY A 95 4.36 7.21 10.03
CA GLY A 95 4.03 6.57 8.74
C GLY A 95 4.29 7.50 7.56
N LEU A 96 3.82 8.73 7.66
CA LEU A 96 4.05 9.74 6.61
C LEU A 96 5.53 10.06 6.52
N GLY A 97 6.24 10.16 7.64
CA GLY A 97 7.68 10.38 7.67
C GLY A 97 8.49 9.24 7.06
N ALA A 98 7.97 8.01 7.09
CA ALA A 98 8.59 6.86 6.44
C ALA A 98 8.39 6.88 4.91
N GLY A 99 7.47 7.71 4.42
CA GLY A 99 7.23 7.87 2.99
C GLY A 99 5.84 7.49 2.52
N ALA A 100 4.92 7.13 3.42
CA ALA A 100 3.53 6.87 3.03
C ALA A 100 2.87 8.17 2.55
N ASP A 101 2.03 8.04 1.54
CA ASP A 101 1.28 9.20 1.05
C ASP A 101 0.07 9.50 1.92
N ARG A 102 -0.56 8.44 2.46
CA ARG A 102 -1.69 8.56 3.37
C ARG A 102 -1.64 7.43 4.39
N TYR A 103 -2.29 7.70 5.53
CA TYR A 103 -2.38 6.78 6.65
C TYR A 103 -3.85 6.69 7.06
N LEU A 104 -4.45 5.51 6.95
CA LEU A 104 -5.86 5.31 7.28
C LEU A 104 -6.02 4.37 8.48
N PRO A 105 -6.96 4.67 9.39
CA PRO A 105 -7.20 3.80 10.54
C PRO A 105 -8.04 2.57 10.15
N LYS A 106 -7.83 1.47 10.86
CA LYS A 106 -8.73 0.32 10.84
C LYS A 106 -9.79 0.49 11.91
N PRO A 107 -11.01 -0.01 11.72
CA PRO A 107 -11.52 -0.63 10.49
C PRO A 107 -11.79 0.42 9.43
N LEU A 108 -11.64 0.02 8.18
CA LEU A 108 -11.83 0.96 7.08
C LEU A 108 -12.87 0.49 6.09
N SER A 109 -13.49 1.45 5.41
CA SER A 109 -14.43 1.17 4.34
C SER A 109 -13.65 0.79 3.07
N PRO A 110 -13.96 -0.37 2.45
CA PRO A 110 -13.31 -0.73 1.18
C PRO A 110 -13.51 0.33 0.11
N ARG A 111 -14.69 0.95 0.05
CA ARG A 111 -14.97 2.02 -0.90
C ARG A 111 -14.05 3.22 -0.68
N ARG A 112 -13.89 3.62 0.57
CA ARG A 112 -13.02 4.76 0.91
C ARG A 112 -11.58 4.45 0.53
N LEU A 113 -11.12 3.24 0.83
CA LEU A 113 -9.76 2.83 0.51
C LEU A 113 -9.50 2.91 -1.00
N VAL A 114 -10.42 2.40 -1.81
CA VAL A 114 -10.30 2.45 -3.27
C VAL A 114 -10.26 3.90 -3.75
N THR A 115 -11.15 4.74 -3.26
CA THR A 115 -11.19 6.16 -3.62
C THR A 115 -9.90 6.88 -3.26
N GLU A 116 -9.39 6.64 -2.06
CA GLU A 116 -8.13 7.23 -1.60
C GLU A 116 -6.95 6.79 -2.47
N LEU A 117 -6.90 5.51 -2.80
CA LEU A 117 -5.82 4.98 -3.64
C LEU A 117 -5.89 5.52 -5.05
N GLN A 118 -7.07 5.58 -5.65
CA GLN A 118 -7.26 6.14 -7.00
C GLN A 118 -6.82 7.59 -7.05
N ASP A 119 -7.15 8.36 -6.03
CA ASP A 119 -6.76 9.75 -5.93
C ASP A 119 -5.24 9.90 -5.84
N LEU A 120 -4.58 9.06 -5.03
CA LEU A 120 -3.13 9.07 -4.92
C LEU A 120 -2.44 8.71 -6.23
N ILE A 121 -2.93 7.69 -6.91
CA ILE A 121 -2.36 7.26 -8.20
C ILE A 121 -2.50 8.37 -9.23
N THR A 122 -3.67 9.00 -9.30
CA THR A 122 -3.93 10.10 -10.21
C THR A 122 -2.99 11.27 -9.96
N ASN A 123 -2.76 11.62 -8.69
CA ASN A 123 -1.91 12.75 -8.34
C ASN A 123 -0.42 12.49 -8.60
N ARG A 124 0.05 11.25 -8.35
CA ARG A 124 1.45 10.89 -8.59
C ARG A 124 1.73 10.57 -10.04
N HIS A 125 0.73 10.04 -10.76
CA HIS A 125 0.87 9.58 -12.14
C HIS A 125 -0.30 10.10 -12.99
N PRO A 126 -0.38 11.42 -13.25
CA PRO A 126 -1.55 12.00 -13.95
C PRO A 126 -1.81 11.41 -15.33
N SER A 127 -0.79 10.85 -15.98
CA SER A 127 -0.91 10.25 -17.30
C SER A 127 -1.52 8.84 -17.29
N ILE A 128 -1.81 8.26 -16.12
CA ILE A 128 -2.27 6.87 -15.97
C ILE A 128 -3.80 6.80 -15.74
N ARG A 129 -4.55 7.76 -16.04
CA ARG A 129 -5.99 7.74 -15.80
C ARG A 129 -6.71 6.71 -16.68
#